data_24014311c08e6b9991199b2bd77be020
#
_entry.id   24014311c08e6b9991199b2bd77be020
#
_cell.length_a   1.000
_cell.length_b   1.000
_cell.length_c   1.000
_cell.angle_alpha   90.00
_cell.angle_beta   90.00
_cell.angle_gamma   90.00
#
_symmetry.space_group_name_H-M   'P 1'
#
loop_
_entity.id
_entity.type
_entity.pdbx_description
1 polymer ?
#
loop_
_entity_poly.entity_id
_entity_poly.type
_entity_poly.pdbx_seq_one_letter_code
_entity_poly.pdbx_strand_id
1 'polypeptide(L)'
;MRYFDEGRFFRVVKGFIAQFGVHRDFDVHGKWRNFFILDDPPREKNLRGTLAFAQSGPHTRATEIFINLADNPMLDAHAVPSQIASILPEDQGFVPFGKVVEGMEVVDKLYSGYGEMRPQGEIDPGRVEEGTNAYLIPRFPKLDYIKRAVFLP
;
A
#
# COMPACT_ATOMS: atom_id res chain seq x y z
N MET A 1 -11.76 9.74 -14.02
CA MET A 1 -11.24 10.19 -12.72
C MET A 1 -9.84 9.61 -12.54
N ARG A 2 -8.85 10.39 -12.14
CA ARG A 2 -7.46 9.95 -11.91
C ARG A 2 -7.25 9.81 -10.40
N TYR A 3 -7.68 8.66 -9.86
CA TYR A 3 -7.70 8.42 -8.42
C TYR A 3 -6.33 8.58 -7.75
N PHE A 4 -5.27 8.07 -8.37
CA PHE A 4 -3.95 8.05 -7.77
C PHE A 4 -3.12 9.34 -7.96
N ASP A 5 -3.61 10.31 -8.74
CA ASP A 5 -2.87 11.58 -8.96
C ASP A 5 -2.68 12.31 -7.62
N GLU A 6 -1.43 12.70 -7.33
CA GLU A 6 -0.97 13.33 -6.09
C GLU A 6 -1.09 12.47 -4.83
N GLY A 7 -1.45 11.19 -4.97
CA GLY A 7 -1.43 10.21 -3.88
C GLY A 7 -0.02 10.02 -3.34
N ARG A 8 0.13 10.08 -2.01
CA ARG A 8 1.44 9.96 -1.33
C ARG A 8 1.79 8.51 -1.07
N PHE A 9 3.10 8.21 -1.15
CA PHE A 9 3.67 6.98 -0.58
C PHE A 9 3.87 7.20 0.91
N PHE A 10 2.83 6.93 1.69
CA PHE A 10 2.80 7.28 3.11
C PHE A 10 3.50 6.25 4.02
N ARG A 11 3.88 5.10 3.49
CA ARG A 11 4.67 4.08 4.18
C ARG A 11 5.70 3.51 3.22
N VAL A 12 6.97 3.82 3.42
CA VAL A 12 8.08 3.29 2.64
C VAL A 12 9.09 2.68 3.59
N VAL A 13 9.11 1.35 3.65
CA VAL A 13 10.02 0.58 4.49
C VAL A 13 11.06 -0.09 3.60
N LYS A 14 12.30 0.39 3.69
CA LYS A 14 13.38 -0.05 2.82
C LYS A 14 13.62 -1.56 2.94
N GLY A 15 13.71 -2.25 1.80
CA GLY A 15 13.85 -3.71 1.76
C GLY A 15 12.57 -4.47 2.14
N PHE A 16 11.42 -3.79 2.21
CA PHE A 16 10.13 -4.39 2.49
C PHE A 16 9.09 -3.92 1.49
N ILE A 17 8.35 -2.83 1.75
CA ILE A 17 7.28 -2.35 0.87
C ILE A 17 7.26 -0.83 0.72
N ALA A 18 6.60 -0.36 -0.35
CA ALA A 18 6.16 1.02 -0.53
C ALA A 18 4.65 1.05 -0.71
N GLN A 19 3.91 1.65 0.25
CA GLN A 19 2.45 1.65 0.32
C GLN A 19 1.87 3.02 -0.02
N PHE A 20 0.80 3.02 -0.80
CA PHE A 20 0.05 4.19 -1.27
C PHE A 20 -1.41 3.80 -1.52
N GLY A 21 -2.25 4.72 -2.02
CA GLY A 21 -3.62 4.40 -2.43
C GLY A 21 -4.70 5.17 -1.67
N VAL A 22 -4.31 5.99 -0.71
CA VAL A 22 -5.20 7.00 -0.12
C VAL A 22 -5.30 8.17 -1.08
N HIS A 23 -6.53 8.54 -1.47
CA HIS A 23 -6.75 9.68 -2.37
C HIS A 23 -6.36 10.99 -1.68
N ARG A 24 -5.86 11.95 -2.46
CA ARG A 24 -5.45 13.28 -1.95
C ARG A 24 -6.55 14.05 -1.22
N ASP A 25 -7.79 13.85 -1.63
CA ASP A 25 -8.99 14.51 -1.14
C ASP A 25 -9.81 13.56 -0.29
N PHE A 26 -10.22 14.02 0.90
CA PHE A 26 -10.94 13.21 1.88
C PHE A 26 -12.32 12.76 1.40
N ASP A 27 -13.08 13.64 0.73
CA ASP A 27 -14.43 13.30 0.29
C ASP A 27 -14.43 12.21 -0.78
N VAL A 28 -13.41 12.24 -1.66
CA VAL A 28 -13.22 11.19 -2.66
C VAL A 28 -12.75 9.92 -1.99
N HIS A 29 -11.75 9.99 -1.09
CA HIS A 29 -11.25 8.84 -0.36
C HIS A 29 -12.38 8.19 0.46
N GLY A 30 -13.14 8.97 1.20
CA GLY A 30 -14.27 8.50 2.02
C GLY A 30 -15.32 7.71 1.24
N LYS A 31 -15.52 8.05 -0.03
CA LYS A 31 -16.44 7.31 -0.92
C LYS A 31 -15.90 5.94 -1.33
N TRP A 32 -14.57 5.82 -1.53
CA TRP A 32 -13.95 4.62 -2.11
C TRP A 32 -13.38 3.66 -1.07
N ARG A 33 -12.94 4.13 0.08
CA ARG A 33 -12.25 3.31 1.09
C ARG A 33 -13.07 2.14 1.63
N ASN A 34 -14.40 2.18 1.49
CA ASN A 34 -15.31 1.13 1.95
C ASN A 34 -15.88 0.29 0.79
N PHE A 35 -15.45 0.52 -0.45
CA PHE A 35 -15.80 -0.34 -1.58
C PHE A 35 -14.85 -1.54 -1.63
N PHE A 36 -15.16 -2.51 -0.79
CA PHE A 36 -14.35 -3.71 -0.69
C PHE A 36 -14.56 -4.64 -1.88
N ILE A 37 -13.48 -5.29 -2.30
CA ILE A 37 -13.49 -6.36 -3.30
C ILE A 37 -13.18 -7.69 -2.63
N LEU A 38 -13.79 -8.76 -3.14
CA LEU A 38 -13.56 -10.11 -2.66
C LEU A 38 -12.10 -10.52 -2.88
N ASP A 39 -11.60 -11.35 -1.98
CA ASP A 39 -10.25 -11.87 -2.11
C ASP A 39 -10.15 -12.86 -3.27
N ASP A 40 -9.04 -12.77 -3.99
CA ASP A 40 -8.69 -13.73 -5.03
C ASP A 40 -7.90 -14.91 -4.45
N PRO A 41 -8.01 -16.11 -5.03
CA PRO A 41 -7.15 -17.20 -4.65
C PRO A 41 -5.67 -16.87 -4.94
N PRO A 42 -4.74 -17.22 -4.04
CA PRO A 42 -3.32 -16.93 -4.23
C PRO A 42 -2.76 -17.73 -5.41
N ARG A 43 -2.14 -17.02 -6.35
CA ARG A 43 -1.50 -17.61 -7.54
C ARG A 43 -0.05 -17.23 -7.68
N GLU A 44 0.31 -16.06 -7.16
CA GLU A 44 1.64 -15.47 -7.27
C GLU A 44 2.23 -15.21 -5.90
N LYS A 45 3.56 -15.13 -5.83
CA LYS A 45 4.31 -14.82 -4.61
C LYS A 45 4.61 -13.33 -4.53
N ASN A 46 4.82 -12.84 -3.29
CA ASN A 46 5.23 -11.46 -3.02
C ASN A 46 6.73 -11.26 -3.34
N LEU A 47 7.09 -11.41 -4.60
CA LEU A 47 8.44 -11.15 -5.09
C LEU A 47 8.65 -9.65 -5.29
N ARG A 48 9.91 -9.22 -5.29
CA ARG A 48 10.28 -7.84 -5.59
C ARG A 48 9.60 -7.32 -6.85
N GLY A 49 8.99 -6.14 -6.77
CA GLY A 49 8.29 -5.47 -7.86
C GLY A 49 6.84 -5.89 -8.01
N THR A 50 6.33 -6.91 -7.31
CA THR A 50 4.91 -7.23 -7.34
C THR A 50 4.08 -6.23 -6.54
N LEU A 51 2.80 -6.06 -6.94
CA LEU A 51 1.82 -5.20 -6.29
C LEU A 51 0.73 -6.05 -5.67
N ALA A 52 0.39 -5.75 -4.41
CA ALA A 52 -0.75 -6.36 -3.73
C ALA A 52 -1.58 -5.29 -3.00
N PHE A 53 -2.85 -5.60 -2.72
CA PHE A 53 -3.68 -4.73 -1.88
C PHE A 53 -3.30 -4.88 -0.42
N ALA A 54 -3.25 -3.77 0.30
CA ALA A 54 -3.29 -3.78 1.76
C ALA A 54 -4.70 -4.18 2.20
N GLN A 55 -4.79 -4.92 3.30
CA GLN A 55 -6.05 -5.38 3.86
C GLN A 55 -5.91 -5.56 5.38
N SER A 56 -7.02 -5.42 6.11
CA SER A 56 -7.10 -5.56 7.55
C SER A 56 -7.92 -6.78 7.99
N GLY A 57 -8.24 -7.66 7.06
CA GLY A 57 -9.00 -8.90 7.26
C GLY A 57 -9.50 -9.46 5.94
N PRO A 58 -10.23 -10.58 5.96
CA PRO A 58 -10.81 -11.17 4.76
C PRO A 58 -11.76 -10.19 4.06
N HIS A 59 -11.66 -10.11 2.73
CA HIS A 59 -12.55 -9.30 1.89
C HIS A 59 -12.58 -7.80 2.25
N THR A 60 -11.45 -7.25 2.74
CA THR A 60 -11.32 -5.82 3.10
C THR A 60 -10.39 -5.05 2.17
N ARG A 61 -10.02 -5.62 1.04
CA ARG A 61 -9.24 -4.93 0.00
C ARG A 61 -10.06 -3.78 -0.59
N ALA A 62 -9.51 -2.58 -0.63
CA ALA A 62 -10.18 -1.41 -1.20
C ALA A 62 -9.24 -0.59 -2.09
N THR A 63 -8.65 0.46 -1.58
CA THR A 63 -7.88 1.43 -2.39
C THR A 63 -6.38 1.39 -2.13
N GLU A 64 -5.96 0.92 -0.95
CA GLU A 64 -4.56 0.89 -0.59
C GLU A 64 -3.81 -0.27 -1.25
N ILE A 65 -2.66 0.06 -1.81
CA ILE A 65 -1.81 -0.86 -2.58
C ILE A 65 -0.38 -0.71 -2.08
N PHE A 66 0.37 -1.79 -2.08
CA PHE A 66 1.81 -1.72 -1.87
C PHE A 66 2.60 -2.38 -2.99
N ILE A 67 3.81 -1.88 -3.20
CA ILE A 67 4.83 -2.47 -4.08
C ILE A 67 5.84 -3.19 -3.20
N ASN A 68 6.15 -4.43 -3.50
CA ASN A 68 7.21 -5.17 -2.84
C ASN A 68 8.59 -4.63 -3.25
N LEU A 69 9.38 -4.12 -2.31
CA LEU A 69 10.75 -3.62 -2.54
C LEU A 69 11.80 -4.72 -2.46
N ALA A 70 11.43 -5.87 -1.93
CA ALA A 70 12.23 -7.09 -1.87
C ALA A 70 11.31 -8.30 -2.06
N ASP A 71 11.88 -9.51 -2.08
CA ASP A 71 11.12 -10.74 -1.97
C ASP A 71 10.62 -10.86 -0.52
N ASN A 72 9.31 -10.90 -0.35
CA ASN A 72 8.63 -10.90 0.96
C ASN A 72 7.83 -12.20 1.17
N PRO A 73 8.48 -13.36 1.31
CA PRO A 73 7.78 -14.64 1.44
C PRO A 73 6.88 -14.70 2.69
N MET A 74 7.14 -13.87 3.70
CA MET A 74 6.30 -13.75 4.89
C MET A 74 4.90 -13.15 4.61
N LEU A 75 4.68 -12.56 3.43
CA LEU A 75 3.40 -12.04 2.98
C LEU A 75 2.62 -13.03 2.11
N ASP A 76 3.23 -14.15 1.73
CA ASP A 76 2.59 -15.18 0.92
C ASP A 76 1.53 -15.93 1.73
N ALA A 77 0.58 -16.56 1.04
CA ALA A 77 -0.34 -17.50 1.63
C ALA A 77 0.41 -18.59 2.42
N HIS A 78 -0.14 -19.02 3.53
CA HIS A 78 0.45 -20.01 4.48
C HIS A 78 1.74 -19.55 5.20
N ALA A 79 2.23 -18.34 4.92
CA ALA A 79 3.47 -17.82 5.54
C ALA A 79 3.22 -16.60 6.47
N VAL A 80 1.95 -16.24 6.70
CA VAL A 80 1.59 -15.03 7.45
C VAL A 80 2.06 -15.15 8.90
N PRO A 81 2.91 -14.21 9.40
CA PRO A 81 3.36 -14.23 10.79
C PRO A 81 2.20 -14.18 11.77
N SER A 82 2.33 -14.87 12.91
CA SER A 82 1.31 -14.95 13.95
C SER A 82 0.80 -13.59 14.44
N GLN A 83 1.61 -12.53 14.33
CA GLN A 83 1.26 -11.17 14.72
C GLN A 83 0.16 -10.55 13.86
N ILE A 84 0.01 -11.00 12.61
CA ILE A 84 -1.01 -10.53 11.67
C ILE A 84 -1.98 -11.64 11.25
N ALA A 85 -1.76 -12.87 11.67
CA ALA A 85 -2.63 -14.02 11.38
C ALA A 85 -4.06 -13.83 11.90
N SER A 86 -4.23 -13.02 12.94
CA SER A 86 -5.57 -12.71 13.50
C SER A 86 -6.42 -11.82 12.58
N ILE A 87 -5.78 -11.12 11.64
CA ILE A 87 -6.47 -10.22 10.69
C ILE A 87 -6.53 -10.81 9.27
N LEU A 88 -5.76 -11.85 8.98
CA LEU A 88 -5.77 -12.55 7.70
C LEU A 88 -6.08 -14.03 7.94
N PRO A 89 -6.89 -14.67 7.11
CA PRO A 89 -7.02 -16.12 7.12
C PRO A 89 -5.64 -16.76 6.91
N GLU A 90 -5.34 -17.82 7.62
CA GLU A 90 -4.04 -18.53 7.55
C GLU A 90 -3.64 -18.92 6.11
N ASP A 91 -4.62 -19.06 5.23
CA ASP A 91 -4.42 -19.51 3.85
C ASP A 91 -4.26 -18.42 2.81
N GLN A 92 -4.49 -17.15 3.15
CA GLN A 92 -4.73 -16.14 2.11
C GLN A 92 -3.54 -15.22 1.84
N GLY A 93 -2.80 -14.80 2.86
CA GLY A 93 -1.73 -13.84 2.70
C GLY A 93 -2.16 -12.54 1.96
N PHE A 94 -1.19 -11.84 1.42
CA PHE A 94 -1.43 -10.69 0.52
C PHE A 94 -1.23 -11.16 -0.92
N VAL A 95 -2.30 -11.19 -1.71
CA VAL A 95 -2.27 -11.77 -3.07
C VAL A 95 -1.83 -10.74 -4.10
N PRO A 96 -0.67 -10.93 -4.77
CA PRO A 96 -0.25 -10.05 -5.84
C PRO A 96 -1.22 -10.09 -7.03
N PHE A 97 -1.56 -8.90 -7.55
CA PHE A 97 -2.42 -8.74 -8.72
C PHE A 97 -1.71 -8.11 -9.92
N GLY A 98 -0.50 -7.63 -9.75
CA GLY A 98 0.28 -6.97 -10.78
C GLY A 98 1.76 -6.91 -10.44
N LYS A 99 2.55 -6.36 -11.37
CA LYS A 99 3.98 -6.13 -11.17
C LYS A 99 4.47 -4.88 -11.89
N VAL A 100 5.50 -4.26 -11.34
CA VAL A 100 6.25 -3.20 -12.01
C VAL A 100 6.99 -3.80 -13.19
N VAL A 101 6.72 -3.33 -14.39
CA VAL A 101 7.38 -3.81 -15.63
C VAL A 101 8.57 -2.95 -16.03
N GLU A 102 8.60 -1.68 -15.59
CA GLU A 102 9.65 -0.71 -15.86
C GLU A 102 9.72 0.31 -14.73
N GLY A 103 10.90 0.87 -14.44
CA GLY A 103 11.07 1.96 -13.47
C GLY A 103 11.23 1.49 -12.02
N MET A 104 11.56 0.25 -11.75
CA MET A 104 11.77 -0.24 -10.37
C MET A 104 12.91 0.51 -9.64
N GLU A 105 13.89 1.03 -10.39
CA GLU A 105 14.96 1.89 -9.88
C GLU A 105 14.46 3.27 -9.41
N VAL A 106 13.29 3.71 -9.86
CA VAL A 106 12.60 4.92 -9.37
C VAL A 106 11.90 4.59 -8.06
N VAL A 107 11.22 3.44 -7.98
CA VAL A 107 10.56 2.97 -6.76
C VAL A 107 11.57 2.78 -5.62
N ASP A 108 12.77 2.30 -5.91
CA ASP A 108 13.86 2.15 -4.92
C ASP A 108 14.35 3.48 -4.33
N LYS A 109 14.13 4.59 -5.02
CA LYS A 109 14.54 5.94 -4.59
C LYS A 109 13.48 6.66 -3.78
N LEU A 110 12.29 6.08 -3.60
CA LEU A 110 11.25 6.67 -2.77
C LEU A 110 11.78 6.96 -1.36
N TYR A 111 11.41 8.13 -0.85
CA TYR A 111 11.86 8.57 0.46
C TYR A 111 11.35 7.66 1.57
N SER A 112 12.28 7.01 2.24
CA SER A 112 12.01 6.05 3.32
C SER A 112 12.35 6.58 4.73
N GLY A 113 12.64 7.88 4.85
CA GLY A 113 13.07 8.45 6.12
C GLY A 113 11.98 8.48 7.21
N TYR A 114 10.71 8.36 6.84
CA TYR A 114 9.61 8.20 7.80
C TYR A 114 9.32 6.74 8.13
N GLY A 115 9.79 5.80 7.29
CA GLY A 115 9.79 4.37 7.53
C GLY A 115 8.41 3.76 7.75
N GLU A 116 8.28 3.05 8.87
CA GLU A 116 7.06 2.37 9.29
C GLU A 116 6.01 3.34 9.82
N MET A 117 4.75 2.93 9.84
CA MET A 117 3.67 3.64 10.52
C MET A 117 3.69 3.36 12.04
N ARG A 118 2.92 4.13 12.81
CA ARG A 118 2.80 3.89 14.26
C ARG A 118 2.37 2.46 14.56
N PRO A 119 2.84 1.86 15.67
CA PRO A 119 3.67 2.48 16.73
C PRO A 119 5.17 2.53 16.44
N GLN A 120 5.69 1.94 15.34
CA GLN A 120 7.11 1.85 15.03
C GLN A 120 7.66 3.12 14.35
N GLY A 121 6.80 3.95 13.77
CA GLY A 121 7.15 5.20 13.08
C GLY A 121 6.30 6.38 13.51
N GLU A 122 6.35 7.45 12.72
CA GLU A 122 5.69 8.72 13.07
C GLU A 122 4.29 8.86 12.44
N ILE A 123 4.06 8.27 11.27
CA ILE A 123 2.84 8.41 10.51
C ILE A 123 1.74 7.55 11.16
N ASP A 124 0.64 8.19 11.52
CA ASP A 124 -0.52 7.55 12.12
C ASP A 124 -1.47 7.06 11.04
N PRO A 125 -1.72 5.74 10.92
CA PRO A 125 -2.56 5.18 9.86
C PRO A 125 -4.00 5.69 9.90
N GLY A 126 -4.60 5.86 11.08
CA GLY A 126 -5.95 6.41 11.21
C GLY A 126 -6.04 7.84 10.70
N ARG A 127 -5.00 8.65 10.98
CA ARG A 127 -4.94 10.03 10.47
C ARG A 127 -4.64 10.13 8.98
N VAL A 128 -3.99 9.15 8.39
CA VAL A 128 -3.85 9.06 6.93
C VAL A 128 -5.21 8.89 6.29
N GLU A 129 -6.02 8.00 6.82
CA GLU A 129 -7.37 7.72 6.35
C GLU A 129 -8.33 8.92 6.52
N GLU A 130 -8.23 9.64 7.64
CA GLU A 130 -9.12 10.73 7.98
C GLU A 130 -8.68 12.09 7.44
N GLY A 131 -7.38 12.29 7.27
CA GLY A 131 -6.81 13.58 6.90
C GLY A 131 -6.21 13.65 5.51
N THR A 132 -5.94 12.50 4.88
CA THR A 132 -5.36 12.40 3.53
C THR A 132 -4.17 13.36 3.32
N ASN A 133 -4.09 14.04 2.19
CA ASN A 133 -3.02 15.02 1.92
C ASN A 133 -3.06 16.25 2.83
N ALA A 134 -4.20 16.61 3.40
CA ALA A 134 -4.28 17.71 4.37
C ALA A 134 -3.55 17.37 5.69
N TYR A 135 -3.46 16.09 6.04
CA TYR A 135 -2.64 15.61 7.14
C TYR A 135 -1.17 15.40 6.73
N LEU A 136 -0.95 14.74 5.57
CA LEU A 136 0.38 14.28 5.16
C LEU A 136 1.31 15.43 4.73
N ILE A 137 0.84 16.37 3.89
CA ILE A 137 1.70 17.40 3.31
C ILE A 137 2.36 18.29 4.37
N PRO A 138 1.63 18.90 5.33
CA PRO A 138 2.25 19.81 6.27
C PRO A 138 3.15 19.11 7.31
N ARG A 139 2.93 17.84 7.58
CA ARG A 139 3.65 17.10 8.62
C ARG A 139 4.80 16.25 8.08
N PHE A 140 4.65 15.76 6.84
CA PHE A 140 5.58 14.84 6.21
C PHE A 140 5.96 15.32 4.80
N PRO A 141 6.57 16.52 4.67
CA PRO A 141 6.79 17.19 3.38
C PRO A 141 7.75 16.46 2.44
N LYS A 142 8.52 15.48 2.95
CA LYS A 142 9.47 14.69 2.13
C LYS A 142 8.84 13.44 1.51
N LEU A 143 7.56 13.16 1.76
CA LEU A 143 6.89 12.04 1.10
C LEU A 143 6.82 12.25 -0.40
N ASP A 144 7.30 11.28 -1.15
CA ASP A 144 7.10 11.21 -2.59
C ASP A 144 5.63 10.96 -2.94
N TYR A 145 5.25 11.30 -4.16
CA TYR A 145 3.88 11.19 -4.62
C TYR A 145 3.79 10.84 -6.09
N ILE A 146 2.66 10.27 -6.49
CA ILE A 146 2.34 9.97 -7.87
C ILE A 146 1.92 11.25 -8.56
N LYS A 147 2.77 11.78 -9.44
CA LYS A 147 2.44 13.01 -10.19
C LYS A 147 1.22 12.80 -11.09
N ARG A 148 1.15 11.67 -11.75
CA ARG A 148 0.06 11.30 -12.66
C ARG A 148 0.01 9.80 -12.88
N ALA A 149 -1.19 9.23 -12.84
CA ALA A 149 -1.46 7.84 -13.21
C ALA A 149 -2.39 7.78 -14.43
N VAL A 150 -2.02 7.00 -15.45
CA VAL A 150 -2.80 6.81 -16.66
C VAL A 150 -2.78 5.35 -17.07
N PHE A 151 -3.86 4.89 -17.69
CA PHE A 151 -3.84 3.62 -18.41
C PHE A 151 -3.12 3.82 -19.75
N LEU A 152 -2.28 2.87 -20.10
CA LEU A 152 -1.71 2.80 -21.44
C LEU A 152 -2.66 2.00 -22.33
N PRO A 153 -2.78 2.34 -23.62
CA PRO A 153 -3.61 1.60 -24.58
C PRO A 153 -3.07 0.19 -24.83
#